data_db6eda9f041ef71190e35d1d090b3a81
#
_entry.id   db6eda9f041ef71190e35d1d090b3a81
#
_cell.length_a   1.000
_cell.length_b   1.000
_cell.length_c   1.000
_cell.angle_alpha   90.00
_cell.angle_beta   90.00
_cell.angle_gamma   90.00
#
_symmetry.space_group_name_H-M   'P 1'
#
loop_
_entity.id
_entity.type
_entity.pdbx_description
1 polymer ?
#
loop_
_entity_poly.entity_id
_entity_poly.type
_entity_poly.pdbx_seq_one_letter_code
_entity_poly.pdbx_strand_id
1 'polypeptide(L)'
;MVKIFLAFVSLFFAILLLSLGTGLYNTYMALSLTQEGVGQAWVGLLMSAYYFGLVIGVKLGHVLILQFGHIRAYVASAALVAVMVLAQTLVPYMSLWLGFRVVVGIAMVTQYMVLESWLNDQAEADKRGVVFSFYMVMSSLGIVLGQLAITAFPKLDTSALNAVAIAVSLCLIPIALTRRPHPVLKSQAPLKIKVYLKLVPNSLITLFLGGMITSSFYALGAVYAAKQGYTPAQVSVFLSVCVMAGLLSQWPMGYLSDRLNRLKMLRVNAFILFLLTLPLIVFSDIPLTWLLVVVAFIGSLQFTFYPLAVASANEHVGPALRVGLSGAVLLAFSVGAALGPIIAGQLMDAGGSKMFYVYTASCSIVLALLLSRARTAKKPKVVDEPFVPMGIDVQPAPVVSELDPRVDLDDDISADPEALHHVAEMLAEDKDELVIMPNMLVDEADFSWSTHSADVKLSGSGRKEDEVESSAETGP
;
A
#
# COMPACT_ATOMS: atom_id res chain seq x y z
N MET A 1 7.52 14.42 -20.23
CA MET A 1 7.02 13.03 -20.07
C MET A 1 8.12 12.00 -20.33
N VAL A 2 8.63 11.81 -21.57
CA VAL A 2 9.66 10.78 -21.88
C VAL A 2 10.93 10.92 -21.06
N LYS A 3 11.46 12.13 -20.85
CA LYS A 3 12.65 12.37 -20.02
C LYS A 3 12.44 11.97 -18.55
N ILE A 4 11.25 12.22 -18.01
CA ILE A 4 10.88 11.82 -16.63
C ILE A 4 10.83 10.31 -16.55
N PHE A 5 10.14 9.63 -17.49
CA PHE A 5 10.06 8.18 -17.52
C PHE A 5 11.45 7.54 -17.57
N LEU A 6 12.33 8.00 -18.47
CA LEU A 6 13.70 7.49 -18.58
C LEU A 6 14.53 7.73 -17.32
N ALA A 7 14.28 8.84 -16.62
CA ALA A 7 14.98 9.14 -15.37
C ALA A 7 14.64 8.14 -14.24
N PHE A 8 13.42 7.59 -14.20
CA PHE A 8 12.97 6.68 -13.15
C PHE A 8 12.71 5.25 -13.65
N VAL A 9 13.17 4.91 -14.86
CA VAL A 9 12.86 3.63 -15.50
C VAL A 9 13.22 2.41 -14.64
N SER A 10 14.32 2.47 -13.89
CA SER A 10 14.73 1.37 -13.00
C SER A 10 13.72 1.14 -11.87
N LEU A 11 13.21 2.21 -11.25
CA LEU A 11 12.20 2.12 -10.20
C LEU A 11 10.84 1.68 -10.75
N PHE A 12 10.44 2.19 -11.92
CA PHE A 12 9.22 1.77 -12.60
C PHE A 12 9.25 0.31 -13.03
N PHE A 13 10.42 -0.17 -13.47
CA PHE A 13 10.57 -1.58 -13.83
C PHE A 13 10.60 -2.49 -12.60
N ALA A 14 11.21 -2.04 -11.51
CA ALA A 14 11.19 -2.76 -10.24
C ALA A 14 9.78 -2.94 -9.70
N ILE A 15 8.95 -1.88 -9.66
CA ILE A 15 7.56 -1.98 -9.20
C ILE A 15 6.71 -2.85 -10.13
N LEU A 16 6.90 -2.77 -11.44
CA LEU A 16 6.18 -3.59 -12.40
C LEU A 16 6.45 -5.08 -12.16
N LEU A 17 7.72 -5.49 -11.98
CA LEU A 17 8.09 -6.87 -11.69
C LEU A 17 7.59 -7.35 -10.33
N LEU A 18 7.68 -6.49 -9.32
CA LEU A 18 7.19 -6.77 -7.97
C LEU A 18 5.67 -7.00 -7.98
N SER A 19 4.93 -6.11 -8.63
CA SER A 19 3.48 -6.20 -8.76
C SER A 19 3.04 -7.36 -9.65
N LEU A 20 3.81 -7.71 -10.68
CA LEU A 20 3.59 -8.92 -11.49
C LEU A 20 3.69 -10.18 -10.61
N GLY A 21 4.76 -10.27 -9.81
CA GLY A 21 4.90 -11.37 -8.85
C GLY A 21 3.71 -11.44 -7.88
N THR A 22 3.27 -10.30 -7.35
CA THR A 22 2.13 -10.22 -6.43
C THR A 22 0.81 -10.63 -7.09
N GLY A 23 0.54 -10.15 -8.29
CA GLY A 23 -0.67 -10.50 -9.05
C GLY A 23 -0.75 -11.99 -9.37
N LEU A 24 0.36 -12.58 -9.83
CA LEU A 24 0.46 -14.02 -10.09
C LEU A 24 0.30 -14.82 -8.80
N TYR A 25 0.99 -14.42 -7.71
CA TYR A 25 0.96 -15.12 -6.44
C TYR A 25 -0.44 -15.19 -5.83
N ASN A 26 -1.14 -14.05 -5.76
CA ASN A 26 -2.47 -14.00 -5.19
C ASN A 26 -3.48 -14.80 -6.04
N THR A 27 -3.40 -14.71 -7.36
CA THR A 27 -4.27 -15.46 -8.28
C THR A 27 -4.02 -16.97 -8.18
N TYR A 28 -2.74 -17.36 -8.16
CA TYR A 28 -2.36 -18.77 -7.99
C TYR A 28 -2.88 -19.33 -6.67
N MET A 29 -2.62 -18.66 -5.57
CA MET A 29 -3.04 -19.12 -4.24
C MET A 29 -4.57 -19.31 -4.15
N ALA A 30 -5.33 -18.35 -4.66
CA ALA A 30 -6.78 -18.43 -4.65
C ALA A 30 -7.30 -19.61 -5.51
N LEU A 31 -6.72 -19.82 -6.69
CA LEU A 31 -7.14 -20.88 -7.61
C LEU A 31 -6.68 -22.26 -7.16
N SER A 32 -5.42 -22.45 -6.77
CA SER A 32 -4.88 -23.75 -6.34
C SER A 32 -5.58 -24.26 -5.09
N LEU A 33 -5.77 -23.43 -4.08
CA LEU A 33 -6.49 -23.80 -2.87
C LEU A 33 -7.96 -24.12 -3.13
N THR A 34 -8.59 -23.42 -4.08
CA THR A 34 -9.96 -23.73 -4.50
C THR A 34 -10.03 -25.07 -5.23
N GLN A 35 -9.04 -25.38 -6.09
CA GLN A 35 -8.95 -26.65 -6.79
C GLN A 35 -8.70 -27.83 -5.82
N GLU A 36 -7.91 -27.60 -4.79
CA GLU A 36 -7.66 -28.57 -3.70
C GLU A 36 -8.86 -28.74 -2.75
N GLY A 37 -9.94 -27.99 -2.95
CA GLY A 37 -11.16 -28.06 -2.13
C GLY A 37 -11.04 -27.41 -0.76
N VAL A 38 -10.05 -26.55 -0.56
CA VAL A 38 -9.87 -25.79 0.69
C VAL A 38 -11.04 -24.84 0.90
N GLY A 39 -11.52 -24.74 2.15
CA GLY A 39 -12.61 -23.83 2.51
C GLY A 39 -12.26 -22.38 2.26
N GLN A 40 -13.26 -21.59 1.83
CA GLN A 40 -13.06 -20.18 1.49
C GLN A 40 -12.65 -19.32 2.70
N ALA A 41 -13.06 -19.71 3.91
CA ALA A 41 -12.60 -19.10 5.15
C ALA A 41 -11.07 -19.21 5.33
N TRP A 42 -10.48 -20.36 4.98
CA TRP A 42 -9.03 -20.55 5.01
C TRP A 42 -8.32 -19.70 3.96
N VAL A 43 -8.86 -19.64 2.74
CA VAL A 43 -8.31 -18.76 1.70
C VAL A 43 -8.37 -17.30 2.15
N GLY A 44 -9.50 -16.87 2.69
CA GLY A 44 -9.67 -15.53 3.26
C GLY A 44 -8.67 -15.24 4.39
N LEU A 45 -8.47 -16.20 5.30
CA LEU A 45 -7.55 -16.06 6.43
C LEU A 45 -6.09 -15.95 5.96
N LEU A 46 -5.66 -16.77 4.98
CA LEU A 46 -4.32 -16.70 4.38
C LEU A 46 -4.06 -15.34 3.72
N MET A 47 -5.05 -14.81 3.01
CA MET A 47 -4.93 -13.49 2.40
C MET A 47 -4.93 -12.38 3.45
N SER A 48 -5.73 -12.50 4.51
CA SER A 48 -5.73 -11.55 5.63
C SER A 48 -4.42 -11.55 6.40
N ALA A 49 -3.77 -12.70 6.55
CA ALA A 49 -2.45 -12.80 7.18
C ALA A 49 -1.40 -11.92 6.48
N TYR A 50 -1.47 -11.82 5.15
CA TYR A 50 -0.63 -10.91 4.38
C TYR A 50 -0.89 -9.42 4.74
N TYR A 51 -2.17 -9.01 4.83
CA TYR A 51 -2.51 -7.63 5.22
C TYR A 51 -2.11 -7.32 6.66
N PHE A 52 -2.25 -8.29 7.55
CA PHE A 52 -1.75 -8.16 8.91
C PHE A 52 -0.24 -7.96 8.94
N GLY A 53 0.48 -8.70 8.09
CA GLY A 53 1.92 -8.51 7.87
C GLY A 53 2.27 -7.11 7.38
N LEU A 54 1.47 -6.52 6.47
CA LEU A 54 1.67 -5.14 6.02
C LEU A 54 1.58 -4.14 7.17
N VAL A 55 0.58 -4.28 8.05
CA VAL A 55 0.41 -3.38 9.22
C VAL A 55 1.62 -3.42 10.14
N ILE A 56 2.09 -4.62 10.49
CA ILE A 56 3.28 -4.81 11.33
C ILE A 56 4.52 -4.28 10.61
N GLY A 57 4.61 -4.56 9.31
CA GLY A 57 5.75 -4.23 8.47
C GLY A 57 6.01 -2.73 8.29
N VAL A 58 5.00 -1.88 8.47
CA VAL A 58 5.19 -0.42 8.45
C VAL A 58 6.24 0.02 9.49
N LYS A 59 6.12 -0.47 10.72
CA LYS A 59 7.10 -0.14 11.79
C LYS A 59 8.43 -0.86 11.58
N LEU A 60 8.38 -2.16 11.31
CA LEU A 60 9.60 -2.96 11.15
C LEU A 60 10.39 -2.53 9.91
N GLY A 61 9.72 -2.25 8.79
CA GLY A 61 10.35 -1.76 7.57
C GLY A 61 11.04 -0.41 7.76
N HIS A 62 10.39 0.51 8.49
CA HIS A 62 10.99 1.80 8.84
C HIS A 62 12.31 1.61 9.63
N VAL A 63 12.28 0.75 10.66
CA VAL A 63 13.48 0.44 11.46
C VAL A 63 14.57 -0.20 10.59
N LEU A 64 14.21 -1.17 9.72
CA LEU A 64 15.15 -1.80 8.81
C LEU A 64 15.81 -0.79 7.86
N ILE A 65 15.02 0.13 7.30
CA ILE A 65 15.55 1.14 6.38
C ILE A 65 16.48 2.11 7.12
N LEU A 66 16.12 2.53 8.35
CA LEU A 66 16.98 3.40 9.17
C LEU A 66 18.31 2.74 9.53
N GLN A 67 18.29 1.46 9.92
CA GLN A 67 19.49 0.76 10.38
C GLN A 67 20.41 0.32 9.25
N PHE A 68 19.86 -0.17 8.14
CA PHE A 68 20.64 -0.80 7.08
C PHE A 68 20.68 0.01 5.77
N GLY A 69 19.85 1.04 5.66
CA GLY A 69 19.69 1.86 4.46
C GLY A 69 18.76 1.22 3.42
N HIS A 70 18.30 2.02 2.46
CA HIS A 70 17.25 1.68 1.50
C HIS A 70 17.57 0.44 0.65
N ILE A 71 18.76 0.38 0.01
CA ILE A 71 19.13 -0.73 -0.89
C ILE A 71 19.19 -2.05 -0.13
N ARG A 72 19.87 -2.07 1.02
CA ARG A 72 20.05 -3.32 1.79
C ARG A 72 18.71 -3.81 2.34
N ALA A 73 17.85 -2.92 2.84
CA ALA A 73 16.52 -3.25 3.32
C ALA A 73 15.66 -3.83 2.18
N TYR A 74 15.70 -3.22 0.98
CA TYR A 74 14.99 -3.71 -0.20
C TYR A 74 15.46 -5.10 -0.61
N VAL A 75 16.77 -5.30 -0.75
CA VAL A 75 17.36 -6.58 -1.16
C VAL A 75 17.04 -7.69 -0.17
N ALA A 76 17.19 -7.43 1.13
CA ALA A 76 16.85 -8.40 2.18
C ALA A 76 15.37 -8.77 2.16
N SER A 77 14.49 -7.77 2.00
CA SER A 77 13.04 -7.99 1.92
C SER A 77 12.64 -8.78 0.67
N ALA A 78 13.20 -8.48 -0.50
CA ALA A 78 12.89 -9.21 -1.72
C ALA A 78 13.39 -10.68 -1.66
N ALA A 79 14.58 -10.89 -1.12
CA ALA A 79 15.10 -12.24 -0.88
C ALA A 79 14.19 -13.01 0.09
N LEU A 80 13.72 -12.36 1.16
CA LEU A 80 12.82 -12.97 2.13
C LEU A 80 11.47 -13.36 1.50
N VAL A 81 10.89 -12.51 0.64
CA VAL A 81 9.67 -12.87 -0.11
C VAL A 81 9.91 -14.10 -0.98
N ALA A 82 11.00 -14.12 -1.77
CA ALA A 82 11.31 -15.27 -2.62
C ALA A 82 11.48 -16.56 -1.80
N VAL A 83 12.18 -16.50 -0.66
CA VAL A 83 12.36 -17.65 0.25
C VAL A 83 11.02 -18.11 0.81
N MET A 84 10.15 -17.22 1.28
CA MET A 84 8.83 -17.60 1.82
C MET A 84 7.90 -18.20 0.77
N VAL A 85 7.94 -17.69 -0.46
CA VAL A 85 7.18 -18.25 -1.58
C VAL A 85 7.67 -19.66 -1.93
N LEU A 86 8.98 -19.87 -2.00
CA LEU A 86 9.54 -21.19 -2.27
C LEU A 86 9.35 -22.15 -1.10
N ALA A 87 9.41 -21.67 0.15
CA ALA A 87 9.15 -22.51 1.32
C ALA A 87 7.76 -23.16 1.29
N GLN A 88 6.77 -22.51 0.68
CA GLN A 88 5.42 -23.10 0.52
C GLN A 88 5.44 -24.34 -0.36
N THR A 89 6.38 -24.49 -1.31
CA THR A 89 6.51 -25.69 -2.13
C THR A 89 7.07 -26.89 -1.37
N LEU A 90 7.81 -26.62 -0.27
CA LEU A 90 8.49 -27.63 0.54
C LEU A 90 7.68 -28.02 1.77
N VAL A 91 6.79 -27.15 2.23
CA VAL A 91 6.05 -27.33 3.50
C VAL A 91 4.58 -27.63 3.22
N PRO A 92 4.11 -28.85 3.49
CA PRO A 92 2.72 -29.24 3.18
C PRO A 92 1.70 -28.71 4.23
N TYR A 93 2.17 -28.12 5.33
CA TYR A 93 1.30 -27.67 6.41
C TYR A 93 0.77 -26.26 6.17
N MET A 94 -0.50 -26.18 5.81
CA MET A 94 -1.18 -24.91 5.50
C MET A 94 -1.18 -23.91 6.66
N SER A 95 -1.14 -24.39 7.91
CA SER A 95 -1.02 -23.53 9.10
C SER A 95 0.28 -22.73 9.14
N LEU A 96 1.39 -23.27 8.64
CA LEU A 96 2.66 -22.55 8.53
C LEU A 96 2.63 -21.50 7.43
N TRP A 97 1.79 -21.67 6.42
CA TRP A 97 1.60 -20.69 5.34
C TRP A 97 1.03 -19.35 5.87
N LEU A 98 0.27 -19.38 6.98
CA LEU A 98 -0.16 -18.14 7.65
C LEU A 98 1.06 -17.31 8.09
N GLY A 99 2.04 -17.98 8.73
CA GLY A 99 3.29 -17.34 9.14
C GLY A 99 4.08 -16.80 7.92
N PHE A 100 4.19 -17.61 6.85
CA PHE A 100 4.87 -17.17 5.63
C PHE A 100 4.18 -15.95 5.00
N ARG A 101 2.85 -15.92 5.00
CA ARG A 101 2.07 -14.78 4.48
C ARG A 101 2.26 -13.51 5.31
N VAL A 102 2.34 -13.61 6.64
CA VAL A 102 2.67 -12.46 7.51
C VAL A 102 4.06 -11.93 7.17
N VAL A 103 5.06 -12.81 7.05
CA VAL A 103 6.44 -12.43 6.71
C VAL A 103 6.51 -11.80 5.32
N VAL A 104 5.80 -12.35 4.33
CA VAL A 104 5.68 -11.76 3.00
C VAL A 104 5.08 -10.36 3.07
N GLY A 105 4.03 -10.15 3.87
CA GLY A 105 3.43 -8.83 4.08
C GLY A 105 4.42 -7.81 4.63
N ILE A 106 5.16 -8.18 5.69
CA ILE A 106 6.21 -7.32 6.29
C ILE A 106 7.29 -6.96 5.25
N ALA A 107 7.76 -7.94 4.50
CA ALA A 107 8.79 -7.74 3.50
C ALA A 107 8.30 -6.88 2.32
N MET A 108 7.08 -7.09 1.86
CA MET A 108 6.49 -6.35 0.75
C MET A 108 6.31 -4.87 1.08
N VAL A 109 5.74 -4.52 2.24
CA VAL A 109 5.58 -3.11 2.61
C VAL A 109 6.94 -2.41 2.74
N THR A 110 7.97 -3.10 3.22
CA THR A 110 9.34 -2.56 3.26
C THR A 110 9.84 -2.22 1.86
N GLN A 111 9.59 -3.07 0.86
CA GLN A 111 9.96 -2.79 -0.53
C GLN A 111 9.21 -1.58 -1.10
N TYR A 112 7.90 -1.46 -0.85
CA TYR A 112 7.12 -0.30 -1.29
C TYR A 112 7.62 0.98 -0.63
N MET A 113 7.88 0.97 0.68
CA MET A 113 8.43 2.13 1.39
C MET A 113 9.75 2.61 0.78
N VAL A 114 10.63 1.68 0.40
CA VAL A 114 11.90 2.03 -0.25
C VAL A 114 11.67 2.65 -1.63
N LEU A 115 10.84 2.03 -2.47
CA LEU A 115 10.58 2.54 -3.83
C LEU A 115 9.94 3.93 -3.79
N GLU A 116 8.95 4.12 -2.93
CA GLU A 116 8.21 5.38 -2.79
C GLU A 116 9.07 6.47 -2.18
N SER A 117 9.87 6.15 -1.17
CA SER A 117 10.84 7.09 -0.59
C SER A 117 11.82 7.61 -1.65
N TRP A 118 12.32 6.72 -2.53
CA TRP A 118 13.20 7.14 -3.62
C TRP A 118 12.49 8.00 -4.67
N LEU A 119 11.25 7.65 -5.02
CA LEU A 119 10.47 8.45 -5.97
C LEU A 119 10.20 9.85 -5.41
N ASN A 120 9.85 9.94 -4.13
CA ASN A 120 9.55 11.20 -3.47
C ASN A 120 10.78 12.12 -3.37
N ASP A 121 11.92 11.56 -2.93
CA ASP A 121 13.15 12.35 -2.72
C ASP A 121 13.75 12.87 -4.03
N GLN A 122 13.62 12.12 -5.12
CA GLN A 122 14.27 12.44 -6.39
C GLN A 122 13.37 13.15 -7.39
N ALA A 123 12.07 13.22 -7.15
CA ALA A 123 11.15 13.95 -7.99
C ALA A 123 11.16 15.43 -7.64
N GLU A 124 11.38 16.29 -8.65
CA GLU A 124 11.18 17.72 -8.51
C GLU A 124 9.75 18.02 -8.05
N ALA A 125 9.56 19.01 -7.18
CA ALA A 125 8.27 19.29 -6.54
C ALA A 125 7.12 19.45 -7.55
N ASP A 126 7.35 20.16 -8.65
CA ASP A 126 6.38 20.37 -9.73
C ASP A 126 6.05 19.09 -10.56
N LYS A 127 6.88 18.06 -10.47
CA LYS A 127 6.77 16.79 -11.24
C LYS A 127 6.39 15.59 -10.40
N ARG A 128 6.33 15.71 -9.06
CA ARG A 128 6.00 14.60 -8.15
C ARG A 128 4.73 13.86 -8.54
N GLY A 129 3.65 14.59 -8.79
CA GLY A 129 2.37 13.99 -9.20
C GLY A 129 2.45 13.18 -10.48
N VAL A 130 3.24 13.64 -11.47
CA VAL A 130 3.43 12.92 -12.75
C VAL A 130 4.26 11.64 -12.51
N VAL A 131 5.35 11.72 -11.76
CA VAL A 131 6.20 10.57 -11.43
C VAL A 131 5.39 9.52 -10.69
N PHE A 132 4.59 9.95 -9.72
CA PHE A 132 3.74 9.08 -8.95
C PHE A 132 2.63 8.41 -9.78
N SER A 133 2.03 9.16 -10.72
CA SER A 133 1.06 8.59 -11.67
C SER A 133 1.68 7.48 -12.53
N PHE A 134 2.91 7.64 -13.00
CA PHE A 134 3.63 6.58 -13.71
C PHE A 134 3.90 5.35 -12.83
N TYR A 135 4.30 5.57 -11.58
CA TYR A 135 4.48 4.49 -10.61
C TYR A 135 3.20 3.67 -10.42
N MET A 136 2.06 4.34 -10.27
CA MET A 136 0.75 3.69 -10.12
C MET A 136 0.32 2.91 -11.36
N VAL A 137 0.56 3.48 -12.55
CA VAL A 137 0.27 2.77 -13.81
C VAL A 137 1.15 1.53 -13.94
N MET A 138 2.46 1.62 -13.63
CA MET A 138 3.37 0.47 -13.69
C MET A 138 2.99 -0.61 -12.67
N SER A 139 2.60 -0.22 -11.45
CA SER A 139 2.13 -1.15 -10.43
C SER A 139 0.87 -1.88 -10.89
N SER A 140 -0.14 -1.15 -11.30
CA SER A 140 -1.41 -1.74 -11.75
C SER A 140 -1.23 -2.62 -13.00
N LEU A 141 -0.40 -2.20 -13.94
CA LEU A 141 -0.05 -3.00 -15.11
C LEU A 141 0.66 -4.31 -14.70
N GLY A 142 1.57 -4.22 -13.73
CA GLY A 142 2.23 -5.40 -13.15
C GLY A 142 1.23 -6.39 -12.59
N ILE A 143 0.28 -5.93 -11.77
CA ILE A 143 -0.79 -6.79 -11.22
C ILE A 143 -1.59 -7.49 -12.32
N VAL A 144 -2.04 -6.73 -13.32
CA VAL A 144 -2.81 -7.26 -14.45
C VAL A 144 -2.01 -8.31 -15.22
N LEU A 145 -0.74 -8.01 -15.53
CA LEU A 145 0.15 -8.97 -16.20
C LEU A 145 0.37 -10.22 -15.34
N GLY A 146 0.53 -10.07 -14.02
CA GLY A 146 0.64 -11.18 -13.10
C GLY A 146 -0.63 -12.06 -13.04
N GLN A 147 -1.80 -11.43 -13.00
CA GLN A 147 -3.08 -12.14 -13.07
C GLN A 147 -3.22 -12.92 -14.38
N LEU A 148 -2.87 -12.30 -15.51
CA LEU A 148 -2.90 -12.95 -16.82
C LEU A 148 -1.84 -14.05 -16.98
N ALA A 149 -0.68 -13.91 -16.32
CA ALA A 149 0.39 -14.90 -16.38
C ALA A 149 -0.03 -16.28 -15.85
N ILE A 150 -1.09 -16.38 -15.03
CA ILE A 150 -1.61 -17.67 -14.56
C ILE A 150 -2.04 -18.58 -15.72
N THR A 151 -2.38 -18.01 -16.88
CA THR A 151 -2.77 -18.78 -18.08
C THR A 151 -1.64 -19.64 -18.62
N ALA A 152 -0.38 -19.31 -18.30
CA ALA A 152 0.78 -20.11 -18.62
C ALA A 152 0.94 -21.35 -17.71
N PHE A 153 0.17 -21.43 -16.63
CA PHE A 153 0.23 -22.49 -15.61
C PHE A 153 -1.12 -23.21 -15.47
N PRO A 154 -1.61 -23.90 -16.50
CA PRO A 154 -2.97 -24.48 -16.50
C PRO A 154 -3.15 -25.59 -15.45
N LYS A 155 -2.07 -26.24 -15.02
CA LYS A 155 -2.10 -27.29 -13.99
C LYS A 155 -2.09 -26.74 -12.56
N LEU A 156 -1.87 -25.42 -12.39
CA LEU A 156 -1.75 -24.78 -11.08
C LEU A 156 -0.76 -25.47 -10.13
N ASP A 157 0.32 -26.00 -10.67
CA ASP A 157 1.38 -26.67 -9.94
C ASP A 157 2.40 -25.67 -9.33
N THR A 158 3.41 -26.19 -8.67
CA THR A 158 4.45 -25.37 -8.01
C THR A 158 5.28 -24.52 -8.97
N SER A 159 5.19 -24.76 -10.29
CA SER A 159 5.90 -23.94 -11.29
C SER A 159 5.47 -22.49 -11.29
N ALA A 160 4.20 -22.21 -10.96
CA ALA A 160 3.71 -20.86 -10.79
C ALA A 160 4.38 -20.15 -9.60
N LEU A 161 4.59 -20.85 -8.47
CA LEU A 161 5.33 -20.28 -7.32
C LEU A 161 6.80 -20.02 -7.65
N ASN A 162 7.43 -20.89 -8.44
CA ASN A 162 8.78 -20.64 -8.95
C ASN A 162 8.84 -19.38 -9.82
N ALA A 163 7.84 -19.18 -10.69
CA ALA A 163 7.73 -17.96 -11.51
C ALA A 163 7.53 -16.71 -10.65
N VAL A 164 6.75 -16.77 -9.57
CA VAL A 164 6.61 -15.69 -8.61
C VAL A 164 7.95 -15.36 -7.96
N ALA A 165 8.67 -16.37 -7.47
CA ALA A 165 9.98 -16.18 -6.85
C ALA A 165 11.00 -15.57 -7.83
N ILE A 166 10.97 -15.98 -9.11
CA ILE A 166 11.78 -15.40 -10.18
C ILE A 166 11.40 -13.93 -10.39
N ALA A 167 10.13 -13.60 -10.52
CA ALA A 167 9.67 -12.22 -10.74
C ALA A 167 10.12 -11.28 -9.60
N VAL A 168 9.95 -11.72 -8.33
CA VAL A 168 10.40 -10.98 -7.16
C VAL A 168 11.92 -10.89 -7.08
N SER A 169 12.65 -11.93 -7.50
CA SER A 169 14.11 -11.86 -7.55
C SER A 169 14.60 -10.94 -8.66
N LEU A 170 13.94 -10.92 -9.80
CA LEU A 170 14.29 -10.03 -10.92
C LEU A 170 14.09 -8.55 -10.58
N CYS A 171 13.17 -8.20 -9.67
CA CYS A 171 12.98 -6.81 -9.24
C CYS A 171 14.22 -6.24 -8.50
N LEU A 172 15.14 -7.10 -8.03
CA LEU A 172 16.40 -6.69 -7.40
C LEU A 172 17.38 -6.06 -8.39
N ILE A 173 17.38 -6.53 -9.64
CA ILE A 173 18.37 -6.12 -10.64
C ILE A 173 18.32 -4.60 -10.91
N PRO A 174 17.17 -3.99 -11.26
CA PRO A 174 17.11 -2.57 -11.52
C PRO A 174 17.46 -1.72 -10.29
N ILE A 175 17.16 -2.21 -9.09
CA ILE A 175 17.49 -1.52 -7.84
C ILE A 175 18.98 -1.60 -7.52
N ALA A 176 19.58 -2.78 -7.64
CA ALA A 176 21.01 -2.99 -7.39
C ALA A 176 21.90 -2.18 -8.36
N LEU A 177 21.42 -1.97 -9.59
CA LEU A 177 22.14 -1.19 -10.61
C LEU A 177 21.90 0.32 -10.51
N THR A 178 21.02 0.77 -9.63
CA THR A 178 20.74 2.19 -9.45
C THR A 178 21.89 2.89 -8.74
N ARG A 179 22.47 3.94 -9.40
CA ARG A 179 23.60 4.75 -8.90
C ARG A 179 23.16 6.03 -8.18
N ARG A 180 21.93 6.12 -7.73
CA ARG A 180 21.37 7.35 -7.16
C ARG A 180 21.64 7.47 -5.65
N PRO A 181 21.75 8.71 -5.11
CA PRO A 181 21.92 8.91 -3.68
C PRO A 181 20.75 8.33 -2.89
N HIS A 182 21.02 7.95 -1.65
CA HIS A 182 20.01 7.41 -0.74
C HIS A 182 19.13 8.55 -0.21
N PRO A 183 17.80 8.39 -0.20
CA PRO A 183 16.90 9.36 0.40
C PRO A 183 17.13 9.46 1.91
N VAL A 184 16.87 10.63 2.46
CA VAL A 184 16.87 10.86 3.90
C VAL A 184 15.47 10.60 4.43
N LEU A 185 15.34 9.61 5.32
CA LEU A 185 14.08 9.36 6.00
C LEU A 185 13.76 10.48 6.99
N LYS A 186 12.59 11.06 6.84
CA LYS A 186 12.05 12.01 7.82
C LYS A 186 11.46 11.25 9.01
N SER A 187 11.60 11.81 10.21
CA SER A 187 10.98 11.26 11.43
C SER A 187 9.46 11.23 11.27
N GLN A 188 8.85 10.08 11.56
CA GLN A 188 7.40 9.97 11.55
C GLN A 188 6.80 10.67 12.77
N ALA A 189 5.80 11.51 12.55
CA ALA A 189 5.04 12.12 13.63
C ALA A 189 4.25 11.06 14.42
N PRO A 190 4.11 11.18 15.75
CA PRO A 190 3.36 10.24 16.55
C PRO A 190 1.90 10.18 16.12
N LEU A 191 1.40 8.96 15.81
CA LEU A 191 0.04 8.73 15.36
C LEU A 191 -0.95 8.82 16.52
N LYS A 192 -1.77 9.88 16.53
CA LYS A 192 -2.89 10.04 17.48
C LYS A 192 -4.22 9.77 16.79
N ILE A 193 -4.55 8.50 16.57
CA ILE A 193 -5.71 8.06 15.78
C ILE A 193 -7.04 8.66 16.27
N LYS A 194 -7.24 8.86 17.59
CA LYS A 194 -8.46 9.43 18.16
C LYS A 194 -8.78 10.83 17.64
N VAL A 195 -7.74 11.65 17.36
CA VAL A 195 -7.91 12.99 16.79
C VAL A 195 -8.51 12.91 15.39
N TYR A 196 -7.97 12.03 14.55
CA TYR A 196 -8.45 11.87 13.16
C TYR A 196 -9.83 11.22 13.08
N LEU A 197 -10.20 10.33 14.03
CA LEU A 197 -11.56 9.79 14.16
C LEU A 197 -12.59 10.89 14.44
N LYS A 198 -12.21 11.96 15.15
CA LYS A 198 -13.09 13.11 15.38
C LYS A 198 -13.10 14.08 14.20
N LEU A 199 -11.95 14.33 13.56
CA LEU A 199 -11.82 15.32 12.48
C LEU A 199 -12.39 14.85 11.14
N VAL A 200 -12.07 13.60 10.73
CA VAL A 200 -12.42 13.06 9.41
C VAL A 200 -13.09 11.67 9.45
N PRO A 201 -14.12 11.49 10.30
CA PRO A 201 -14.73 10.17 10.51
C PRO A 201 -15.27 9.55 9.22
N ASN A 202 -15.87 10.35 8.34
CA ASN A 202 -16.45 9.86 7.09
C ASN A 202 -15.40 9.30 6.12
N SER A 203 -14.24 9.95 6.05
CA SER A 203 -13.12 9.48 5.22
C SER A 203 -12.53 8.19 5.80
N LEU A 204 -12.34 8.10 7.11
CA LEU A 204 -11.79 6.90 7.76
C LEU A 204 -12.76 5.70 7.66
N ILE A 205 -14.06 5.91 7.81
CA ILE A 205 -15.07 4.86 7.59
C ILE A 205 -15.07 4.40 6.12
N THR A 206 -14.95 5.35 5.17
CA THR A 206 -14.87 5.00 3.74
C THR A 206 -13.62 4.18 3.44
N LEU A 207 -12.48 4.56 4.03
CA LEU A 207 -11.22 3.81 3.88
C LEU A 207 -11.32 2.41 4.49
N PHE A 208 -11.90 2.29 5.66
CA PHE A 208 -12.10 1.00 6.32
C PHE A 208 -12.97 0.06 5.49
N LEU A 209 -14.18 0.50 5.11
CA LEU A 209 -15.10 -0.31 4.30
C LEU A 209 -14.59 -0.51 2.86
N GLY A 210 -13.95 0.50 2.28
CA GLY A 210 -13.25 0.37 1.00
C GLY A 210 -12.12 -0.65 1.04
N GLY A 211 -11.34 -0.66 2.12
CA GLY A 211 -10.33 -1.68 2.39
C GLY A 211 -10.92 -3.08 2.49
N MET A 212 -12.03 -3.23 3.22
CA MET A 212 -12.77 -4.50 3.32
C MET A 212 -13.21 -5.02 1.95
N ILE A 213 -13.80 -4.16 1.10
CA ILE A 213 -14.30 -4.54 -0.24
C ILE A 213 -13.12 -4.92 -1.16
N THR A 214 -12.13 -4.04 -1.25
CA THR A 214 -11.02 -4.18 -2.20
C THR A 214 -10.15 -5.40 -1.87
N SER A 215 -9.80 -5.59 -0.61
CA SER A 215 -8.99 -6.74 -0.19
C SER A 215 -9.71 -8.07 -0.39
N SER A 216 -11.02 -8.09 -0.10
CA SER A 216 -11.83 -9.29 -0.35
C SER A 216 -11.91 -9.63 -1.82
N PHE A 217 -11.96 -8.64 -2.73
CA PHE A 217 -11.91 -8.87 -4.16
C PHE A 217 -10.58 -9.53 -4.57
N TYR A 218 -9.44 -9.01 -4.12
CA TYR A 218 -8.14 -9.60 -4.44
C TYR A 218 -7.95 -10.99 -3.82
N ALA A 219 -8.53 -11.25 -2.65
CA ALA A 219 -8.44 -12.51 -1.96
C ALA A 219 -9.37 -13.60 -2.54
N LEU A 220 -10.62 -13.24 -2.76
CA LEU A 220 -11.71 -14.20 -3.00
C LEU A 220 -12.42 -14.00 -4.35
N GLY A 221 -12.10 -12.96 -5.12
CA GLY A 221 -12.69 -12.75 -6.44
C GLY A 221 -12.38 -13.90 -7.41
N ALA A 222 -11.13 -14.42 -7.39
CA ALA A 222 -10.77 -15.61 -8.16
C ALA A 222 -11.54 -16.85 -7.69
N VAL A 223 -11.71 -17.02 -6.37
CA VAL A 223 -12.49 -18.13 -5.78
C VAL A 223 -13.95 -18.06 -6.23
N TYR A 224 -14.56 -16.86 -6.18
CA TYR A 224 -15.91 -16.65 -6.68
C TYR A 224 -16.05 -17.10 -8.13
N ALA A 225 -15.19 -16.58 -9.02
CA ALA A 225 -15.26 -16.90 -10.43
C ALA A 225 -14.99 -18.40 -10.72
N ALA A 226 -14.03 -19.02 -10.04
CA ALA A 226 -13.75 -20.45 -10.18
C ALA A 226 -14.96 -21.31 -9.73
N LYS A 227 -15.63 -20.94 -8.63
CA LYS A 227 -16.84 -21.63 -8.14
C LYS A 227 -18.05 -21.42 -9.05
N GLN A 228 -18.06 -20.41 -9.91
CA GLN A 228 -19.06 -20.25 -10.98
C GLN A 228 -18.75 -21.12 -12.21
N GLY A 229 -17.69 -21.95 -12.18
CA GLY A 229 -17.32 -22.86 -13.27
C GLY A 229 -16.44 -22.23 -14.35
N TYR A 230 -15.92 -21.02 -14.15
CA TYR A 230 -15.00 -20.40 -15.11
C TYR A 230 -13.61 -21.04 -15.05
N THR A 231 -13.00 -21.20 -16.22
CA THR A 231 -11.63 -21.71 -16.35
C THR A 231 -10.61 -20.72 -15.75
N PRO A 232 -9.39 -21.15 -15.36
CA PRO A 232 -8.36 -20.27 -14.85
C PRO A 232 -8.06 -19.05 -15.77
N ALA A 233 -8.12 -19.26 -17.09
CA ALA A 233 -7.97 -18.19 -18.08
C ALA A 233 -9.11 -17.16 -18.01
N GLN A 234 -10.35 -17.61 -17.88
CA GLN A 234 -11.51 -16.73 -17.73
C GLN A 234 -11.49 -15.98 -16.39
N VAL A 235 -11.07 -16.66 -15.32
CA VAL A 235 -10.89 -16.03 -14.00
C VAL A 235 -9.82 -14.93 -14.06
N SER A 236 -8.71 -15.17 -14.73
CA SER A 236 -7.66 -14.14 -14.87
C SER A 236 -8.15 -12.91 -15.65
N VAL A 237 -8.93 -13.12 -16.71
CA VAL A 237 -9.55 -12.01 -17.46
C VAL A 237 -10.53 -11.24 -16.58
N PHE A 238 -11.37 -11.93 -15.81
CA PHE A 238 -12.31 -11.34 -14.86
C PHE A 238 -11.59 -10.41 -13.85
N LEU A 239 -10.53 -10.89 -13.22
CA LEU A 239 -9.75 -10.09 -12.28
C LEU A 239 -9.08 -8.90 -12.97
N SER A 240 -8.45 -9.14 -14.13
CA SER A 240 -7.73 -8.12 -14.90
C SER A 240 -8.64 -7.01 -15.41
N VAL A 241 -9.84 -7.34 -15.87
CA VAL A 241 -10.84 -6.37 -16.32
C VAL A 241 -11.28 -5.47 -15.15
N CYS A 242 -11.51 -6.04 -13.97
CA CYS A 242 -11.88 -5.28 -12.80
C CYS A 242 -10.78 -4.26 -12.41
N VAL A 243 -9.52 -4.73 -12.33
CA VAL A 243 -8.38 -3.88 -11.96
C VAL A 243 -8.12 -2.80 -13.02
N MET A 244 -8.15 -3.19 -14.30
CA MET A 244 -7.93 -2.25 -15.40
C MET A 244 -9.02 -1.19 -15.48
N ALA A 245 -10.28 -1.55 -15.29
CA ALA A 245 -11.39 -0.61 -15.25
C ALA A 245 -11.26 0.36 -14.06
N GLY A 246 -10.80 -0.12 -12.91
CA GLY A 246 -10.47 0.70 -11.75
C GLY A 246 -9.36 1.72 -12.05
N LEU A 247 -8.28 1.30 -12.73
CA LEU A 247 -7.20 2.20 -13.14
C LEU A 247 -7.70 3.29 -14.08
N LEU A 248 -8.41 2.89 -15.13
CA LEU A 248 -8.91 3.83 -16.14
C LEU A 248 -9.95 4.82 -15.59
N SER A 249 -10.73 4.39 -14.58
CA SER A 249 -11.76 5.25 -13.96
C SER A 249 -11.20 6.30 -13.03
N GLN A 250 -9.99 6.16 -12.52
CA GLN A 250 -9.41 7.13 -11.58
C GLN A 250 -9.33 8.55 -12.18
N TRP A 251 -8.92 8.65 -13.45
CA TRP A 251 -8.82 9.95 -14.09
C TRP A 251 -10.17 10.67 -14.24
N PRO A 252 -11.23 10.07 -14.84
CA PRO A 252 -12.53 10.75 -14.93
C PRO A 252 -13.17 10.97 -13.56
N MET A 253 -13.01 10.03 -12.62
CA MET A 253 -13.55 10.19 -11.27
C MET A 253 -12.82 11.27 -10.49
N GLY A 254 -11.51 11.40 -10.64
CA GLY A 254 -10.73 12.49 -10.08
C GLY A 254 -11.19 13.84 -10.59
N TYR A 255 -11.25 14.00 -11.90
CA TYR A 255 -11.74 15.25 -12.53
C TYR A 255 -13.17 15.62 -12.07
N LEU A 256 -14.04 14.63 -11.93
CA LEU A 256 -15.39 14.84 -11.43
C LEU A 256 -15.38 15.22 -9.93
N SER A 257 -14.48 14.65 -9.15
CA SER A 257 -14.37 14.92 -7.70
C SER A 257 -13.87 16.33 -7.40
N ASP A 258 -13.09 16.92 -8.27
CA ASP A 258 -12.62 18.30 -8.13
C ASP A 258 -13.74 19.33 -8.36
N ARG A 259 -14.79 18.93 -9.10
CA ARG A 259 -15.95 19.79 -9.42
C ARG A 259 -17.18 19.53 -8.55
N LEU A 260 -17.31 18.35 -7.99
CA LEU A 260 -18.44 17.92 -7.19
C LEU A 260 -18.05 17.80 -5.71
N ASN A 261 -19.06 17.73 -4.87
CA ASN A 261 -18.83 17.42 -3.45
C ASN A 261 -18.39 15.96 -3.29
N ARG A 262 -17.16 15.73 -2.84
CA ARG A 262 -16.52 14.41 -2.69
C ARG A 262 -17.34 13.46 -1.82
N LEU A 263 -17.92 13.96 -0.72
CA LEU A 263 -18.76 13.13 0.16
C LEU A 263 -20.04 12.64 -0.54
N LYS A 264 -20.67 13.51 -1.37
CA LYS A 264 -21.83 13.10 -2.19
C LYS A 264 -21.40 12.05 -3.23
N MET A 265 -20.26 12.26 -3.85
CA MET A 265 -19.72 11.32 -4.83
C MET A 265 -19.43 9.94 -4.22
N LEU A 266 -18.76 9.89 -3.07
CA LEU A 266 -18.52 8.64 -2.33
C LEU A 266 -19.81 7.91 -2.00
N ARG A 267 -20.85 8.64 -1.52
CA ARG A 267 -22.17 8.08 -1.23
C ARG A 267 -22.83 7.49 -2.48
N VAL A 268 -22.83 8.25 -3.59
CA VAL A 268 -23.41 7.80 -4.86
C VAL A 268 -22.68 6.59 -5.40
N ASN A 269 -21.33 6.59 -5.37
CA ASN A 269 -20.52 5.46 -5.79
C ASN A 269 -20.83 4.20 -4.96
N ALA A 270 -20.94 4.34 -3.64
CA ALA A 270 -21.30 3.23 -2.76
C ALA A 270 -22.70 2.68 -3.06
N PHE A 271 -23.67 3.56 -3.32
CA PHE A 271 -25.03 3.14 -3.67
C PHE A 271 -25.11 2.46 -5.05
N ILE A 272 -24.40 3.00 -6.05
CA ILE A 272 -24.34 2.37 -7.39
C ILE A 272 -23.62 1.03 -7.30
N LEU A 273 -22.52 0.93 -6.52
CA LEU A 273 -21.84 -0.34 -6.30
C LEU A 273 -22.77 -1.39 -5.69
N PHE A 274 -23.59 -1.00 -4.68
CA PHE A 274 -24.64 -1.88 -4.14
C PHE A 274 -25.57 -2.38 -5.23
N LEU A 275 -26.09 -1.50 -6.08
CA LEU A 275 -27.02 -1.88 -7.15
C LEU A 275 -26.37 -2.83 -8.19
N LEU A 276 -25.10 -2.59 -8.54
CA LEU A 276 -24.34 -3.42 -9.50
C LEU A 276 -24.05 -4.83 -8.97
N THR A 277 -24.02 -5.02 -7.66
CA THR A 277 -23.82 -6.35 -7.07
C THR A 277 -25.08 -7.20 -7.07
N LEU A 278 -26.27 -6.60 -7.10
CA LEU A 278 -27.56 -7.33 -7.02
C LEU A 278 -27.75 -8.38 -8.12
N PRO A 279 -27.46 -8.09 -9.42
CA PRO A 279 -27.56 -9.10 -10.45
C PRO A 279 -26.67 -10.33 -10.19
N LEU A 280 -25.48 -10.13 -9.60
CA LEU A 280 -24.52 -11.20 -9.30
C LEU A 280 -24.97 -12.07 -8.11
N ILE A 281 -25.86 -11.57 -7.27
CA ILE A 281 -26.48 -12.32 -6.19
C ILE A 281 -27.67 -13.12 -6.67
N VAL A 282 -28.55 -12.52 -7.52
CA VAL A 282 -29.82 -13.10 -7.95
C VAL A 282 -29.59 -14.17 -9.00
N PHE A 283 -28.83 -13.88 -10.05
CA PHE A 283 -28.61 -14.79 -11.17
C PHE A 283 -27.49 -15.80 -10.89
N SER A 284 -27.67 -17.06 -11.28
CA SER A 284 -26.66 -18.12 -11.09
C SER A 284 -25.79 -18.30 -12.32
N ASP A 285 -26.38 -18.22 -13.50
CA ASP A 285 -25.72 -18.53 -14.80
C ASP A 285 -25.58 -17.23 -15.60
N ILE A 286 -24.60 -16.41 -15.25
CA ILE A 286 -24.32 -15.17 -15.97
C ILE A 286 -23.31 -15.47 -17.07
N PRO A 287 -23.60 -15.18 -18.34
CA PRO A 287 -22.60 -15.29 -19.41
C PRO A 287 -21.37 -14.44 -19.11
N LEU A 288 -20.17 -14.98 -19.41
CA LEU A 288 -18.90 -14.31 -19.11
C LEU A 288 -18.87 -12.86 -19.60
N THR A 289 -19.39 -12.58 -20.78
CA THR A 289 -19.43 -11.23 -21.34
C THR A 289 -20.17 -10.24 -20.45
N TRP A 290 -21.36 -10.62 -19.93
CA TRP A 290 -22.12 -9.78 -19.02
C TRP A 290 -21.44 -9.63 -17.66
N LEU A 291 -20.84 -10.72 -17.17
CA LEU A 291 -20.04 -10.68 -15.95
C LEU A 291 -18.88 -9.69 -16.07
N LEU A 292 -18.15 -9.69 -17.20
CA LEU A 292 -17.03 -8.78 -17.45
C LEU A 292 -17.49 -7.32 -17.53
N VAL A 293 -18.66 -7.05 -18.13
CA VAL A 293 -19.23 -5.70 -18.16
C VAL A 293 -19.57 -5.23 -16.75
N VAL A 294 -20.30 -6.04 -15.98
CA VAL A 294 -20.70 -5.67 -14.61
C VAL A 294 -19.47 -5.47 -13.71
N VAL A 295 -18.48 -6.37 -13.79
CA VAL A 295 -17.28 -6.27 -12.96
C VAL A 295 -16.39 -5.10 -13.35
N ALA A 296 -16.40 -4.67 -14.62
CA ALA A 296 -15.71 -3.45 -15.03
C ALA A 296 -16.30 -2.22 -14.34
N PHE A 297 -17.62 -2.11 -14.25
CA PHE A 297 -18.27 -1.04 -13.50
C PHE A 297 -18.02 -1.17 -11.99
N ILE A 298 -18.08 -2.38 -11.43
CA ILE A 298 -17.74 -2.62 -10.02
C ILE A 298 -16.31 -2.16 -9.75
N GLY A 299 -15.33 -2.55 -10.57
CA GLY A 299 -13.95 -2.14 -10.44
C GLY A 299 -13.78 -0.62 -10.54
N SER A 300 -14.47 0.00 -11.51
CA SER A 300 -14.45 1.46 -11.67
C SER A 300 -14.91 2.23 -10.43
N LEU A 301 -15.81 1.66 -9.63
CA LEU A 301 -16.32 2.29 -8.43
C LEU A 301 -15.52 1.93 -7.18
N GLN A 302 -15.24 0.64 -6.94
CA GLN A 302 -14.60 0.20 -5.71
C GLN A 302 -13.18 0.75 -5.54
N PHE A 303 -12.40 0.83 -6.64
CA PHE A 303 -11.04 1.35 -6.61
C PHE A 303 -10.94 2.88 -6.50
N THR A 304 -12.06 3.59 -6.57
CA THR A 304 -12.10 5.03 -6.33
C THR A 304 -12.36 5.42 -4.88
N PHE A 305 -12.78 4.49 -4.02
CA PHE A 305 -13.04 4.80 -2.60
C PHE A 305 -11.80 5.32 -1.89
N TYR A 306 -10.64 4.66 -2.09
CA TYR A 306 -9.40 5.07 -1.44
C TYR A 306 -8.97 6.49 -1.82
N PRO A 307 -8.71 6.81 -3.10
CA PRO A 307 -8.24 8.14 -3.49
C PRO A 307 -9.24 9.26 -3.18
N LEU A 308 -10.53 9.01 -3.32
CA LEU A 308 -11.55 10.02 -3.00
C LEU A 308 -11.65 10.28 -1.49
N ALA A 309 -11.53 9.23 -0.67
CA ALA A 309 -11.58 9.37 0.79
C ALA A 309 -10.34 10.09 1.33
N VAL A 310 -9.15 9.79 0.78
CA VAL A 310 -7.91 10.49 1.13
C VAL A 310 -7.98 11.95 0.72
N ALA A 311 -8.41 12.23 -0.51
CA ALA A 311 -8.60 13.60 -0.98
C ALA A 311 -9.60 14.37 -0.10
N SER A 312 -10.72 13.73 0.28
CA SER A 312 -11.71 14.32 1.19
C SER A 312 -11.14 14.55 2.60
N ALA A 313 -10.27 13.67 3.10
CA ALA A 313 -9.64 13.84 4.40
C ALA A 313 -8.67 15.03 4.40
N ASN A 314 -7.83 15.16 3.37
CA ASN A 314 -6.87 16.24 3.22
C ASN A 314 -7.50 17.63 3.12
N GLU A 315 -8.75 17.74 2.59
CA GLU A 315 -9.49 19.00 2.56
C GLU A 315 -9.91 19.53 3.93
N HIS A 316 -10.03 18.62 4.92
CA HIS A 316 -10.55 18.95 6.25
C HIS A 316 -9.46 19.03 7.33
N VAL A 317 -8.20 18.80 6.95
CA VAL A 317 -7.08 18.73 7.89
C VAL A 317 -6.02 19.75 7.49
N GLY A 318 -5.64 20.60 8.43
CA GLY A 318 -4.60 21.62 8.20
C GLY A 318 -3.21 21.01 7.95
N PRO A 319 -2.27 21.76 7.33
CA PRO A 319 -0.94 21.27 6.94
C PRO A 319 -0.18 20.57 8.07
N ALA A 320 -0.21 21.12 9.28
CA ALA A 320 0.50 20.57 10.45
C ALA A 320 0.05 19.16 10.88
N LEU A 321 -1.17 18.73 10.50
CA LEU A 321 -1.72 17.43 10.86
C LEU A 321 -1.71 16.43 9.69
N ARG A 322 -1.29 16.83 8.49
CA ARG A 322 -1.32 15.98 7.28
C ARG A 322 -0.42 14.75 7.40
N VAL A 323 0.77 14.90 8.01
CA VAL A 323 1.70 13.76 8.22
C VAL A 323 1.06 12.67 9.10
N GLY A 324 0.44 13.05 10.21
CA GLY A 324 -0.27 12.10 11.05
C GLY A 324 -1.56 11.56 10.43
N LEU A 325 -2.23 12.35 9.56
CA LEU A 325 -3.39 11.91 8.79
C LEU A 325 -3.03 10.71 7.89
N SER A 326 -1.87 10.75 7.27
CA SER A 326 -1.37 9.66 6.42
C SER A 326 -1.33 8.32 7.14
N GLY A 327 -0.82 8.31 8.37
CA GLY A 327 -0.82 7.14 9.21
C GLY A 327 -2.23 6.66 9.59
N ALA A 328 -3.16 7.59 9.86
CA ALA A 328 -4.55 7.25 10.20
C ALA A 328 -5.31 6.65 9.01
N VAL A 329 -5.11 7.21 7.82
CA VAL A 329 -5.64 6.72 6.54
C VAL A 329 -5.17 5.30 6.26
N LEU A 330 -3.84 5.08 6.35
CA LEU A 330 -3.23 3.78 6.15
C LEU A 330 -3.77 2.74 7.13
N LEU A 331 -3.83 3.08 8.43
CA LEU A 331 -4.31 2.18 9.47
C LEU A 331 -5.77 1.80 9.24
N ALA A 332 -6.64 2.78 8.96
CA ALA A 332 -8.06 2.53 8.71
C ALA A 332 -8.28 1.56 7.53
N PHE A 333 -7.58 1.81 6.41
CA PHE A 333 -7.67 0.93 5.25
C PHE A 333 -7.10 -0.46 5.53
N SER A 334 -5.92 -0.55 6.16
CA SER A 334 -5.24 -1.82 6.41
C SER A 334 -6.01 -2.72 7.39
N VAL A 335 -6.64 -2.13 8.42
CA VAL A 335 -7.51 -2.89 9.33
C VAL A 335 -8.72 -3.43 8.57
N GLY A 336 -9.35 -2.62 7.72
CA GLY A 336 -10.41 -3.08 6.83
C GLY A 336 -9.94 -4.20 5.92
N ALA A 337 -8.77 -4.02 5.30
CA ALA A 337 -8.19 -5.01 4.39
C ALA A 337 -7.83 -6.34 5.09
N ALA A 338 -7.44 -6.31 6.36
CA ALA A 338 -7.19 -7.52 7.13
C ALA A 338 -8.47 -8.25 7.54
N LEU A 339 -9.54 -7.54 7.83
CA LEU A 339 -10.81 -8.14 8.28
C LEU A 339 -11.69 -8.60 7.11
N GLY A 340 -11.65 -7.91 5.99
CA GLY A 340 -12.52 -8.15 4.84
C GLY A 340 -12.53 -9.58 4.36
N PRO A 341 -11.38 -10.16 3.95
CA PRO A 341 -11.33 -11.51 3.41
C PRO A 341 -11.73 -12.59 4.42
N ILE A 342 -11.49 -12.38 5.73
CA ILE A 342 -11.93 -13.32 6.77
C ILE A 342 -13.45 -13.40 6.78
N ILE A 343 -14.12 -12.25 6.86
CA ILE A 343 -15.58 -12.18 6.95
C ILE A 343 -16.21 -12.71 5.64
N ALA A 344 -15.69 -12.25 4.49
CA ALA A 344 -16.18 -12.68 3.19
C ALA A 344 -16.00 -14.20 2.99
N GLY A 345 -14.84 -14.76 3.39
CA GLY A 345 -14.55 -16.19 3.29
C GLY A 345 -15.49 -17.04 4.15
N GLN A 346 -15.74 -16.61 5.40
CA GLN A 346 -16.69 -17.30 6.28
C GLN A 346 -18.14 -17.28 5.74
N LEU A 347 -18.56 -16.15 5.18
CA LEU A 347 -19.88 -16.04 4.55
C LEU A 347 -19.98 -16.95 3.31
N MET A 348 -18.91 -17.02 2.50
CA MET A 348 -18.88 -17.91 1.34
C MET A 348 -18.89 -19.40 1.73
N ASP A 349 -18.25 -19.79 2.84
CA ASP A 349 -18.32 -21.18 3.33
C ASP A 349 -19.73 -21.52 3.83
N ALA A 350 -20.41 -20.57 4.47
CA ALA A 350 -21.74 -20.80 5.01
C ALA A 350 -22.86 -20.81 3.95
N GLY A 351 -22.77 -19.95 2.94
CA GLY A 351 -23.86 -19.72 1.98
C GLY A 351 -23.48 -19.84 0.50
N GLY A 352 -22.27 -20.32 0.19
CA GLY A 352 -21.77 -20.50 -1.17
C GLY A 352 -21.16 -19.23 -1.78
N SER A 353 -20.66 -19.36 -3.02
CA SER A 353 -19.87 -18.31 -3.69
C SER A 353 -20.60 -16.97 -3.85
N LYS A 354 -21.92 -16.99 -4.01
CA LYS A 354 -22.74 -15.77 -4.12
C LYS A 354 -22.66 -14.86 -2.89
N MET A 355 -22.32 -15.41 -1.70
CA MET A 355 -22.14 -14.64 -0.48
C MET A 355 -21.01 -13.64 -0.58
N PHE A 356 -20.08 -13.79 -1.50
CA PHE A 356 -19.06 -12.79 -1.83
C PHE A 356 -19.68 -11.44 -2.24
N TYR A 357 -20.67 -11.46 -3.13
CA TYR A 357 -21.35 -10.25 -3.54
C TYR A 357 -22.42 -9.77 -2.55
N VAL A 358 -23.02 -10.69 -1.75
CA VAL A 358 -23.86 -10.30 -0.60
C VAL A 358 -23.04 -9.50 0.39
N TYR A 359 -21.82 -9.94 0.70
CA TYR A 359 -20.88 -9.22 1.55
C TYR A 359 -20.50 -7.85 0.97
N THR A 360 -20.13 -7.78 -0.32
CA THR A 360 -19.80 -6.53 -1.00
C THR A 360 -20.98 -5.56 -1.02
N ALA A 361 -22.19 -6.07 -1.30
CA ALA A 361 -23.43 -5.30 -1.24
C ALA A 361 -23.70 -4.73 0.16
N SER A 362 -23.51 -5.58 1.18
CA SER A 362 -23.72 -5.16 2.60
C SER A 362 -22.75 -4.06 3.01
N CYS A 363 -21.46 -4.20 2.69
CA CYS A 363 -20.47 -3.15 2.95
C CYS A 363 -20.80 -1.85 2.21
N SER A 364 -21.21 -1.97 0.94
CA SER A 364 -21.52 -0.81 0.09
C SER A 364 -22.77 -0.06 0.57
N ILE A 365 -23.86 -0.78 0.91
CA ILE A 365 -25.07 -0.12 1.40
C ILE A 365 -24.86 0.49 2.79
N VAL A 366 -24.11 -0.18 3.68
CA VAL A 366 -23.74 0.36 4.99
C VAL A 366 -22.95 1.66 4.81
N LEU A 367 -21.97 1.69 3.89
CA LEU A 367 -21.21 2.88 3.58
C LEU A 367 -22.14 4.01 3.08
N ALA A 368 -23.01 3.72 2.11
CA ALA A 368 -23.94 4.70 1.56
C ALA A 368 -24.87 5.29 2.64
N LEU A 369 -25.37 4.46 3.55
CA LEU A 369 -26.22 4.88 4.66
C LEU A 369 -25.46 5.72 5.71
N LEU A 370 -24.26 5.33 6.10
CA LEU A 370 -23.43 6.10 7.02
C LEU A 370 -23.10 7.48 6.44
N LEU A 371 -22.70 7.54 5.16
CA LEU A 371 -22.42 8.80 4.49
C LEU A 371 -23.68 9.64 4.23
N SER A 372 -24.86 9.05 4.20
CA SER A 372 -26.13 9.80 4.06
C SER A 372 -26.50 10.58 5.33
N ARG A 373 -26.08 10.07 6.50
CA ARG A 373 -26.30 10.73 7.80
C ARG A 373 -25.26 11.81 8.08
N ALA A 374 -24.14 11.80 7.35
CA ALA A 374 -23.11 12.80 7.50
C ALA A 374 -23.64 14.20 7.11
N ARG A 375 -23.56 15.16 8.03
CA ARG A 375 -23.82 16.55 7.68
C ARG A 375 -22.76 17.01 6.67
N THR A 376 -23.21 17.49 5.51
CA THR A 376 -22.32 18.19 4.58
C THR A 376 -21.84 19.46 5.28
N ALA A 377 -20.61 19.46 5.76
CA ALA A 377 -19.97 20.68 6.23
C ALA A 377 -20.05 21.73 5.11
N LYS A 378 -20.25 23.01 5.46
CA LYS A 378 -20.14 24.13 4.51
C LYS A 378 -18.85 23.92 3.73
N LYS A 379 -18.92 24.11 2.39
CA LYS A 379 -17.78 23.95 1.48
C LYS A 379 -16.51 24.49 2.15
N PRO A 380 -15.49 23.66 2.39
CA PRO A 380 -14.19 24.18 2.76
C PRO A 380 -13.75 25.14 1.64
N LYS A 381 -12.92 26.14 1.96
CA LYS A 381 -12.29 26.96 0.94
C LYS A 381 -11.65 26.01 -0.08
N VAL A 382 -12.05 26.13 -1.33
CA VAL A 382 -11.49 25.35 -2.43
C VAL A 382 -9.99 25.59 -2.43
N VAL A 383 -9.23 24.60 -2.02
CA VAL A 383 -7.82 24.55 -2.31
C VAL A 383 -7.76 24.10 -3.77
N ASP A 384 -7.26 24.95 -4.65
CA ASP A 384 -7.18 24.74 -6.12
C ASP A 384 -6.12 23.67 -6.49
N GLU A 385 -6.04 22.59 -5.76
CA GLU A 385 -5.07 21.54 -6.04
C GLU A 385 -5.74 20.35 -6.73
N PRO A 386 -5.20 19.93 -7.90
CA PRO A 386 -5.81 18.89 -8.72
C PRO A 386 -5.73 17.51 -8.02
N PHE A 387 -6.72 16.67 -8.31
CA PHE A 387 -6.75 15.27 -7.91
C PHE A 387 -5.51 14.52 -8.41
N VAL A 388 -4.86 13.78 -7.51
CA VAL A 388 -3.76 12.87 -7.85
C VAL A 388 -4.28 11.44 -7.81
N PRO A 389 -4.12 10.66 -8.90
CA PRO A 389 -4.46 9.24 -8.91
C PRO A 389 -3.65 8.51 -7.85
N MET A 390 -4.29 7.73 -7.01
CA MET A 390 -3.63 6.89 -6.01
C MET A 390 -3.74 5.42 -6.39
N GLY A 391 -2.81 4.60 -5.89
CA GLY A 391 -2.71 3.19 -6.24
C GLY A 391 -4.01 2.41 -6.13
N ILE A 392 -4.26 1.60 -7.14
CA ILE A 392 -5.29 0.58 -7.14
C ILE A 392 -4.82 -0.61 -6.32
N ASP A 393 -3.53 -0.63 -6.01
CA ASP A 393 -2.90 -1.68 -5.26
C ASP A 393 -3.56 -1.85 -3.90
N VAL A 394 -3.67 -3.08 -3.50
CA VAL A 394 -4.13 -3.53 -2.20
C VAL A 394 -3.29 -2.95 -1.05
N GLN A 395 -2.31 -2.09 -1.38
CA GLN A 395 -1.24 -1.67 -0.51
C GLN A 395 -1.11 -0.15 -0.54
N PRO A 396 -1.90 0.55 0.30
CA PRO A 396 -1.56 1.92 0.62
C PRO A 396 -0.24 1.88 1.38
N ALA A 397 0.85 2.30 0.74
CA ALA A 397 2.09 2.46 1.47
C ALA A 397 2.06 3.77 2.26
N PRO A 398 2.78 3.83 3.40
CA PRO A 398 2.77 4.98 4.29
C PRO A 398 3.20 6.28 3.63
N VAL A 399 4.05 6.19 2.61
CA VAL A 399 4.63 7.35 1.91
C VAL A 399 3.70 7.89 0.82
N VAL A 400 2.72 7.12 0.35
CA VAL A 400 1.78 7.54 -0.71
C VAL A 400 1.01 8.80 -0.34
N SER A 401 0.66 8.97 0.91
CA SER A 401 -0.04 10.14 1.39
C SER A 401 0.87 11.37 1.60
N GLU A 402 2.18 11.16 1.78
CA GLU A 402 3.20 12.22 1.79
C GLU A 402 3.56 12.66 0.37
N LEU A 403 3.28 11.82 -0.63
CA LEU A 403 3.47 12.12 -2.05
C LEU A 403 2.31 12.90 -2.66
N ASP A 404 1.23 13.12 -1.92
CA ASP A 404 0.17 14.04 -2.35
C ASP A 404 0.80 15.43 -2.52
N PRO A 405 0.80 16.04 -3.73
CA PRO A 405 1.39 17.37 -3.97
C PRO A 405 0.75 18.46 -3.12
N ARG A 406 -0.35 18.16 -2.42
CA ARG A 406 -0.97 19.02 -1.42
C ARG A 406 -0.23 19.05 -0.08
N VAL A 407 0.69 18.12 0.13
CA VAL A 407 1.57 18.11 1.29
C VAL A 407 2.84 18.86 0.89
N ASP A 408 2.84 20.18 0.96
CA ASP A 408 4.06 20.97 0.86
C ASP A 408 4.94 20.64 2.06
N LEU A 409 6.01 19.87 1.79
CA LEU A 409 6.98 19.46 2.80
C LEU A 409 7.97 20.60 3.13
N ASP A 410 7.93 21.68 2.35
CA ASP A 410 8.84 22.83 2.48
C ASP A 410 8.17 24.04 3.16
N ASP A 411 6.88 24.00 3.47
CA ASP A 411 6.31 24.98 4.38
C ASP A 411 6.94 24.76 5.75
N ASP A 412 7.95 25.58 6.02
CA ASP A 412 8.45 25.82 7.37
C ASP A 412 7.24 25.89 8.28
N ILE A 413 7.23 25.04 9.31
CA ILE A 413 6.22 25.01 10.36
C ILE A 413 6.34 26.30 11.18
N SER A 414 6.12 27.45 10.55
CA SER A 414 5.62 28.66 11.20
C SER A 414 4.12 28.43 11.36
N ALA A 415 3.81 27.42 12.17
CA ALA A 415 2.46 27.05 12.52
C ALA A 415 1.79 28.29 13.08
N ASP A 416 0.63 28.60 12.51
CA ASP A 416 -0.32 29.53 13.09
C ASP A 416 -0.44 29.19 14.60
N PRO A 417 0.00 30.07 15.51
CA PRO A 417 0.01 29.77 16.94
C PRO A 417 -1.37 29.41 17.48
N GLU A 418 -2.45 29.94 16.88
CA GLU A 418 -3.83 29.61 17.26
C GLU A 418 -4.22 28.18 16.84
N ALA A 419 -3.78 27.71 15.68
CA ALA A 419 -4.02 26.34 15.25
C ALA A 419 -3.25 25.34 16.13
N LEU A 420 -2.01 25.67 16.52
CA LEU A 420 -1.22 24.88 17.46
C LEU A 420 -1.84 24.88 18.86
N HIS A 421 -2.37 26.00 19.30
CA HIS A 421 -3.03 26.10 20.62
C HIS A 421 -4.30 25.24 20.66
N HIS A 422 -5.11 25.28 19.61
CA HIS A 422 -6.35 24.47 19.52
C HIS A 422 -6.05 22.97 19.40
N VAL A 423 -4.97 22.59 18.72
CA VAL A 423 -4.46 21.21 18.68
C VAL A 423 -3.88 20.81 20.02
N ALA A 424 -3.15 21.70 20.69
CA ALA A 424 -2.61 21.46 22.03
C ALA A 424 -3.71 21.31 23.08
N GLU A 425 -4.80 22.09 23.01
CA GLU A 425 -5.96 21.92 23.87
C GLU A 425 -6.68 20.58 23.63
N MET A 426 -6.96 20.20 22.38
CA MET A 426 -7.52 18.89 22.06
C MET A 426 -6.62 17.73 22.48
N LEU A 427 -5.31 17.94 22.54
CA LEU A 427 -4.32 16.96 22.99
C LEU A 427 -4.15 16.95 24.51
N ALA A 428 -4.45 18.07 25.19
CA ALA A 428 -4.37 18.19 26.64
C ALA A 428 -5.61 17.56 27.35
N GLU A 429 -6.76 17.59 26.72
CA GLU A 429 -7.98 16.90 27.21
C GLU A 429 -7.85 15.37 27.26
N ASP A 430 -6.88 14.78 26.57
CA ASP A 430 -6.72 13.32 26.42
C ASP A 430 -5.59 12.76 27.31
N LYS A 431 -5.16 13.49 28.36
CA LYS A 431 -4.05 13.07 29.24
C LYS A 431 -4.39 11.87 30.14
N ASP A 432 -5.65 11.52 30.32
CA ASP A 432 -6.07 10.50 31.29
C ASP A 432 -6.41 9.11 30.75
N GLU A 433 -6.33 8.88 29.42
CA GLU A 433 -6.73 7.58 28.87
C GLU A 433 -5.92 7.16 27.64
N LEU A 434 -4.64 6.79 27.79
CA LEU A 434 -3.92 6.13 26.69
C LEU A 434 -2.83 5.17 27.15
N VAL A 435 -3.29 4.06 27.71
CA VAL A 435 -2.48 2.83 27.76
C VAL A 435 -3.18 1.78 26.93
N ILE A 436 -3.00 1.82 25.62
CA ILE A 436 -3.22 0.69 24.72
C ILE A 436 -1.99 0.60 23.81
N MET A 437 -0.96 0.17 24.35
CA MET A 437 0.16 -0.72 24.00
C MET A 437 1.24 -0.53 25.05
N PRO A 438 1.59 -1.56 25.83
CA PRO A 438 2.63 -1.44 26.82
C PRO A 438 3.98 -1.31 26.13
N ASN A 439 4.72 -0.28 26.53
CA ASN A 439 6.17 -0.12 26.46
C ASN A 439 6.91 -1.03 25.47
N MET A 440 6.95 -0.61 24.19
CA MET A 440 8.02 -0.90 23.25
C MET A 440 8.64 0.44 22.76
N LEU A 441 8.71 1.40 23.65
CA LEU A 441 9.66 2.50 23.54
C LEU A 441 10.94 1.98 24.19
N VAL A 442 11.89 1.56 23.38
CA VAL A 442 13.29 1.49 23.80
C VAL A 442 13.65 2.91 24.20
N ASP A 443 13.95 3.10 25.49
CA ASP A 443 14.48 4.34 26.01
C ASP A 443 15.71 4.74 25.17
N GLU A 444 15.70 5.90 24.55
CA GLU A 444 16.85 6.46 23.82
C GLU A 444 18.09 6.65 24.73
N ALA A 445 17.95 6.44 26.03
CA ALA A 445 19.02 6.65 27.01
C ALA A 445 20.01 5.48 27.18
N ASP A 446 19.69 4.26 26.69
CA ASP A 446 20.52 3.06 27.00
C ASP A 446 21.30 2.48 25.81
N PHE A 447 21.33 3.15 24.65
CA PHE A 447 22.16 2.71 23.52
C PHE A 447 23.39 3.60 23.31
N SER A 448 24.20 3.76 24.36
CA SER A 448 25.58 4.22 24.21
C SER A 448 26.45 3.01 23.85
N TRP A 449 26.68 2.77 22.57
CA TRP A 449 27.81 1.95 22.15
C TRP A 449 29.09 2.69 22.48
N SER A 450 29.80 2.23 23.51
CA SER A 450 31.18 2.63 23.76
C SER A 450 32.00 2.29 22.51
N THR A 451 32.38 3.34 21.78
CA THR A 451 33.46 3.25 20.81
C THR A 451 34.74 2.96 21.58
N HIS A 452 35.10 1.70 21.73
CA HIS A 452 36.46 1.32 22.05
C HIS A 452 37.33 1.62 20.83
N SER A 453 37.89 2.83 20.82
CA SER A 453 39.07 3.13 20.04
C SER A 453 40.24 2.33 20.64
N ALA A 454 40.62 1.27 19.95
CA ALA A 454 41.85 0.59 20.26
C ALA A 454 43.03 1.53 19.96
N ASP A 455 43.54 2.17 21.00
CA ASP A 455 44.86 2.81 21.00
C ASP A 455 45.94 1.76 20.76
N VAL A 456 46.40 1.63 19.54
CA VAL A 456 47.65 0.98 19.25
C VAL A 456 48.79 1.95 19.57
N LYS A 457 49.36 1.83 20.77
CA LYS A 457 50.65 2.41 21.11
C LYS A 457 51.72 1.82 20.22
N LEU A 458 52.24 2.57 19.29
CA LEU A 458 53.56 2.36 18.73
C LEU A 458 54.55 3.14 19.56
N SER A 459 55.35 2.42 20.34
CA SER A 459 56.46 2.91 21.09
C SER A 459 57.68 3.15 20.17
N GLY A 460 58.27 4.29 20.32
CA GLY A 460 59.74 4.40 20.36
C GLY A 460 60.47 4.73 19.08
N SER A 461 60.94 5.88 18.93
CA SER A 461 62.35 6.24 19.06
C SER A 461 62.62 7.58 18.41
N GLY A 462 63.24 8.43 19.18
CA GLY A 462 63.53 9.80 18.84
C GLY A 462 64.63 9.95 17.78
N ARG A 463 64.64 11.10 17.18
CA ARG A 463 65.87 11.85 16.87
C ARG A 463 65.55 13.32 16.55
N LYS A 464 66.40 14.14 17.10
CA LYS A 464 66.58 15.56 17.16
C LYS A 464 66.41 16.34 15.85
N GLU A 465 65.98 17.54 16.08
CA GLU A 465 66.29 18.84 15.49
C GLU A 465 67.45 18.89 14.48
N ASP A 466 67.23 19.59 13.39
CA ASP A 466 68.13 20.66 12.94
C ASP A 466 67.40 21.60 11.95
N GLU A 467 67.40 22.87 12.29
CA GLU A 467 67.17 24.04 11.45
C GLU A 467 68.17 24.04 10.27
N VAL A 468 67.76 24.55 9.12
CA VAL A 468 68.53 25.52 8.32
C VAL A 468 67.61 26.15 7.25
N GLU A 469 67.72 27.42 7.21
CA GLU A 469 67.23 28.47 6.32
C GLU A 469 67.52 28.28 4.83
N SER A 470 66.73 29.01 4.06
CA SER A 470 67.16 29.94 3.01
C SER A 470 67.16 29.55 1.54
N SER A 471 66.50 30.44 0.85
CA SER A 471 66.75 31.02 -0.47
C SER A 471 66.38 30.18 -1.73
N ALA A 472 65.42 30.62 -2.44
CA ALA A 472 65.44 31.54 -3.60
C ALA A 472 66.03 30.95 -4.88
N GLU A 473 65.26 31.17 -5.93
CA GLU A 473 65.59 31.51 -7.33
C GLU A 473 65.26 30.51 -8.42
N THR A 474 64.34 30.97 -9.25
CA THR A 474 64.28 31.08 -10.73
C THR A 474 64.45 29.84 -11.60
N GLY A 475 63.50 29.76 -12.45
CA GLY A 475 63.24 29.07 -13.70
C GLY A 475 64.38 28.87 -14.73
N PRO A 476 64.15 28.39 -15.93
CA PRO A 476 63.06 28.68 -16.87
C PRO A 476 62.10 27.52 -17.14
#